data_b1e266ce386c9dff8c214d39d28f4722
#
_entry.id   b1e266ce386c9dff8c214d39d28f4722
#
_cell.length_a   1.000
_cell.length_b   1.000
_cell.length_c   1.000
_cell.angle_alpha   90.00
_cell.angle_beta   90.00
_cell.angle_gamma   90.00
#
_symmetry.space_group_name_H-M   'P 1'
#
loop_
_entity.id
_entity.type
_entity.pdbx_description
1 polymer ?
#
loop_
_entity_poly.entity_id
_entity_poly.type
_entity_poly.pdbx_seq_one_letter_code
_entity_poly.pdbx_strand_id
1 'polypeptide(L)'
;ELVTGLCAYTTRRLLTLGLEALDLSNLSRALYNNYLAHATPEDCAIIFSAPGYAKHIVNTARYLDKKKIPQIAITDQRTSPIASYGTTVFTCNNHDLFFYNSVMGYMSVANALIYFSAMDNPEETNKRRGRLSEVRSAIGSIDFVKDGL
;
A
#
# COMPACT_ATOMS: atom_id res chain seq x y z
N GLU A 1 -13.26 -3.24 -5.04
CA GLU A 1 -13.72 -2.32 -3.96
C GLU A 1 -13.09 -2.64 -2.60
N LEU A 2 -13.12 -3.90 -2.11
CA LEU A 2 -12.53 -4.29 -0.81
C LEU A 2 -11.03 -3.96 -0.70
N VAL A 3 -10.28 -4.16 -1.76
CA VAL A 3 -8.82 -3.96 -1.84
C VAL A 3 -8.45 -2.47 -1.91
N THR A 4 -9.33 -1.62 -2.43
CA THR A 4 -9.13 -0.17 -2.53
C THR A 4 -8.92 0.48 -1.16
N GLY A 5 -9.70 0.05 -0.15
CA GLY A 5 -9.54 0.51 1.23
C GLY A 5 -8.17 0.14 1.83
N LEU A 6 -7.62 -1.02 1.47
CA LEU A 6 -6.28 -1.43 1.89
C LEU A 6 -5.18 -0.56 1.27
N CYS A 7 -5.31 -0.19 -0.01
CA CYS A 7 -4.38 0.71 -0.67
C CYS A 7 -4.35 2.07 0.05
N ALA A 8 -5.53 2.67 0.25
CA ALA A 8 -5.65 3.94 0.94
C ALA A 8 -5.11 3.90 2.39
N TYR A 9 -5.41 2.84 3.13
CA TYR A 9 -4.89 2.63 4.48
C TYR A 9 -3.35 2.55 4.46
N THR A 10 -2.80 1.67 3.63
CA THR A 10 -1.35 1.42 3.56
C THR A 10 -0.60 2.69 3.17
N THR A 11 -1.06 3.38 2.12
CA THR A 11 -0.49 4.65 1.67
C THR A 11 -0.49 5.70 2.77
N ARG A 12 -1.63 5.90 3.44
CA ARG A 12 -1.73 6.87 4.53
C ARG A 12 -0.77 6.56 5.67
N ARG A 13 -0.61 5.29 6.02
CA ARG A 13 0.32 4.87 7.08
C ARG A 13 1.78 5.09 6.69
N LEU A 14 2.17 4.76 5.45
CA LEU A 14 3.52 5.03 4.94
C LEU A 14 3.83 6.53 4.92
N LEU A 15 2.90 7.37 4.45
CA LEU A 15 3.02 8.82 4.49
C LEU A 15 3.19 9.35 5.94
N THR A 16 2.50 8.74 6.92
CA THR A 16 2.66 9.10 8.35
C THR A 16 4.07 8.80 8.87
N LEU A 17 4.76 7.84 8.29
CA LEU A 17 6.17 7.55 8.56
C LEU A 17 7.13 8.49 7.79
N GLY A 18 6.60 9.41 6.99
CA GLY A 18 7.36 10.31 6.14
C GLY A 18 7.96 9.62 4.90
N LEU A 19 7.46 8.45 4.54
CA LEU A 19 7.80 7.78 3.29
C LEU A 19 6.91 8.34 2.16
N GLU A 20 7.49 8.55 1.00
CA GLU A 20 6.71 8.89 -0.19
C GLU A 20 5.91 7.68 -0.64
N ALA A 21 4.62 7.83 -0.75
CA ALA A 21 3.71 6.77 -1.18
C ALA A 21 2.51 7.36 -1.92
N LEU A 22 2.04 6.64 -2.93
CA LEU A 22 0.91 7.06 -3.77
C LEU A 22 -0.09 5.92 -3.90
N ASP A 23 -1.36 6.23 -3.64
CA ASP A 23 -2.47 5.32 -3.90
C ASP A 23 -2.99 5.48 -5.32
N LEU A 24 -2.75 4.48 -6.16
CA LEU A 24 -3.22 4.45 -7.54
C LEU A 24 -4.65 3.91 -7.67
N SER A 25 -5.24 3.34 -6.61
CA SER A 25 -6.50 2.59 -6.69
C SER A 25 -7.73 3.44 -7.03
N ASN A 26 -7.69 4.73 -6.70
CA ASN A 26 -8.79 5.68 -6.91
C ASN A 26 -8.50 6.77 -7.95
N LEU A 27 -7.43 6.63 -8.72
CA LEU A 27 -7.08 7.61 -9.74
C LEU A 27 -7.90 7.43 -11.02
N SER A 28 -8.11 8.54 -11.74
CA SER A 28 -8.58 8.44 -13.10
C SER A 28 -7.61 7.63 -13.97
N ARG A 29 -8.09 6.99 -15.02
CA ARG A 29 -7.24 6.18 -15.90
C ARG A 29 -6.06 6.99 -16.47
N ALA A 30 -6.25 8.26 -16.77
CA ALA A 30 -5.20 9.12 -17.30
C ALA A 30 -4.07 9.32 -16.28
N LEU A 31 -4.41 9.65 -15.04
CA LEU A 31 -3.43 9.79 -13.95
C LEU A 31 -2.74 8.47 -13.62
N TYR A 32 -3.51 7.39 -13.53
CA TYR A 32 -2.97 6.05 -13.31
C TYR A 32 -1.90 5.69 -14.35
N ASN A 33 -2.20 5.86 -15.65
CA ASN A 33 -1.26 5.58 -16.72
C ASN A 33 -0.04 6.52 -16.67
N ASN A 34 -0.25 7.78 -16.31
CA ASN A 34 0.84 8.77 -16.18
C ASN A 34 1.83 8.34 -15.11
N TYR A 35 1.37 8.01 -13.91
CA TYR A 35 2.25 7.54 -12.83
C TYR A 35 3.00 6.27 -13.20
N LEU A 36 2.33 5.29 -13.81
CA LEU A 36 2.99 4.08 -14.27
C LEU A 36 4.05 4.34 -15.36
N ALA A 37 3.82 5.31 -16.23
CA ALA A 37 4.76 5.67 -17.28
C ALA A 37 6.07 6.23 -16.69
N HIS A 38 5.97 7.01 -15.62
CA HIS A 38 7.11 7.64 -14.95
C HIS A 38 7.76 6.77 -13.87
N ALA A 39 7.16 5.65 -13.50
CA ALA A 39 7.73 4.73 -12.52
C ALA A 39 9.06 4.14 -13.01
N THR A 40 10.02 4.03 -12.10
CA THR A 40 11.40 3.61 -12.34
C THR A 40 11.78 2.40 -11.46
N PRO A 41 12.88 1.69 -11.73
CA PRO A 41 13.36 0.60 -10.88
C PRO A 41 13.74 1.00 -9.44
N GLU A 42 13.82 2.30 -9.14
CA GLU A 42 14.04 2.83 -7.78
C GLU A 42 12.75 2.86 -6.95
N ASP A 43 11.60 2.74 -7.63
CA ASP A 43 10.29 2.63 -6.99
C ASP A 43 9.99 1.20 -6.57
N CYS A 44 9.04 1.04 -5.66
CA CYS A 44 8.50 -0.25 -5.26
C CYS A 44 6.97 -0.23 -5.29
N ALA A 45 6.36 -1.22 -5.93
CA ALA A 45 4.92 -1.35 -5.99
C ALA A 45 4.40 -2.37 -4.96
N ILE A 46 3.46 -1.96 -4.11
CA ILE A 46 2.69 -2.89 -3.27
C ILE A 46 1.37 -3.18 -3.98
N ILE A 47 1.17 -4.44 -4.36
CA ILE A 47 0.00 -4.86 -5.13
C ILE A 47 -0.84 -5.84 -4.31
N PHE A 48 -2.08 -5.45 -4.06
CA PHE A 48 -3.08 -6.31 -3.44
C PHE A 48 -3.98 -6.94 -4.51
N SER A 49 -4.19 -8.24 -4.43
CA SER A 49 -5.10 -8.95 -5.33
C SER A 49 -5.79 -10.10 -4.61
N ALA A 50 -7.11 -10.13 -4.66
CA ALA A 50 -7.96 -11.17 -4.09
C ALA A 50 -8.61 -12.00 -5.22
N PRO A 51 -9.21 -13.16 -4.91
CA PRO A 51 -9.97 -13.95 -5.88
C PRO A 51 -10.98 -13.12 -6.68
N GLY A 52 -11.07 -13.43 -7.96
CA GLY A 52 -11.68 -12.59 -8.99
C GLY A 52 -10.62 -11.85 -9.82
N TYR A 53 -9.40 -11.72 -9.31
CA TYR A 53 -8.15 -11.28 -9.96
C TYR A 53 -8.37 -10.29 -11.11
N ALA A 54 -8.69 -9.05 -10.75
CA ALA A 54 -9.02 -8.01 -11.71
C ALA A 54 -7.95 -7.88 -12.81
N LYS A 55 -8.35 -8.06 -14.06
CA LYS A 55 -7.46 -8.12 -15.23
C LYS A 55 -6.50 -6.92 -15.33
N HIS A 56 -6.97 -5.73 -14.98
CA HIS A 56 -6.13 -4.53 -15.01
C HIS A 56 -4.99 -4.59 -13.99
N ILE A 57 -5.21 -5.16 -12.80
CA ILE A 57 -4.17 -5.34 -11.78
C ILE A 57 -3.10 -6.32 -12.27
N VAL A 58 -3.52 -7.45 -12.84
CA VAL A 58 -2.59 -8.43 -13.43
C VAL A 58 -1.76 -7.81 -14.57
N ASN A 59 -2.40 -7.03 -15.42
CA ASN A 59 -1.70 -6.33 -16.50
C ASN A 59 -0.72 -5.27 -15.98
N THR A 60 -1.06 -4.59 -14.88
CA THR A 60 -0.15 -3.66 -14.21
C THR A 60 1.06 -4.38 -13.64
N ALA A 61 0.85 -5.47 -12.91
CA ALA A 61 1.96 -6.28 -12.38
C ALA A 61 2.92 -6.74 -13.49
N ARG A 62 2.37 -7.23 -14.60
CA ARG A 62 3.17 -7.62 -15.79
C ARG A 62 3.93 -6.43 -16.40
N TYR A 63 3.31 -5.26 -16.47
CA TYR A 63 3.95 -4.06 -16.99
C TYR A 63 5.12 -3.60 -16.12
N LEU A 64 4.92 -3.57 -14.79
CA LEU A 64 5.95 -3.21 -13.83
C LEU A 64 7.12 -4.20 -13.83
N ASP A 65 6.85 -5.50 -13.98
CA ASP A 65 7.88 -6.54 -14.14
C ASP A 65 8.75 -6.30 -15.38
N LYS A 66 8.14 -5.98 -16.53
CA LYS A 66 8.87 -5.60 -17.74
C LYS A 66 9.76 -4.38 -17.54
N LYS A 67 9.36 -3.44 -16.71
CA LYS A 67 10.15 -2.25 -16.32
C LYS A 67 11.17 -2.53 -15.22
N LYS A 68 11.23 -3.76 -14.70
CA LYS A 68 12.12 -4.15 -13.60
C LYS A 68 11.84 -3.38 -12.29
N ILE A 69 10.61 -2.95 -12.10
CA ILE A 69 10.17 -2.30 -10.86
C ILE A 69 9.88 -3.37 -9.81
N PRO A 70 10.52 -3.33 -8.64
CA PRO A 70 10.27 -4.28 -7.56
C PRO A 70 8.81 -4.28 -7.14
N GLN A 71 8.26 -5.48 -6.90
CA GLN A 71 6.86 -5.64 -6.54
C GLN A 71 6.71 -6.51 -5.29
N ILE A 72 5.95 -6.02 -4.33
CA ILE A 72 5.44 -6.79 -3.18
C ILE A 72 4.01 -7.20 -3.52
N ALA A 73 3.83 -8.46 -3.88
CA ALA A 73 2.53 -9.03 -4.19
C ALA A 73 1.88 -9.61 -2.92
N ILE A 74 0.70 -9.12 -2.56
CA ILE A 74 -0.09 -9.62 -1.43
C ILE A 74 -1.38 -10.20 -2.00
N THR A 75 -1.54 -11.51 -1.86
CA THR A 75 -2.62 -12.26 -2.52
C THR A 75 -3.07 -13.44 -1.68
N ASP A 76 -4.04 -14.21 -2.13
CA ASP A 76 -4.60 -15.36 -1.42
C ASP A 76 -3.75 -16.63 -1.52
N GLN A 77 -3.08 -16.83 -2.64
CA GLN A 77 -2.32 -18.06 -2.92
C GLN A 77 -1.17 -17.84 -3.89
N ARG A 78 -0.17 -18.73 -3.84
CA ARG A 78 1.02 -18.64 -4.71
C ARG A 78 0.73 -18.85 -6.20
N THR A 79 -0.40 -19.45 -6.53
CA THR A 79 -0.87 -19.64 -7.91
C THR A 79 -1.68 -18.47 -8.45
N SER A 80 -1.86 -17.41 -7.66
CA SER A 80 -2.56 -16.21 -8.13
C SER A 80 -1.80 -15.54 -9.27
N PRO A 81 -2.49 -14.90 -10.23
CA PRO A 81 -1.84 -14.33 -11.42
C PRO A 81 -0.78 -13.28 -11.14
N ILE A 82 -0.86 -12.54 -10.01
CA ILE A 82 0.15 -11.53 -9.68
C ILE A 82 1.38 -12.12 -8.98
N ALA A 83 1.27 -13.32 -8.41
CA ALA A 83 2.37 -13.94 -7.68
C ALA A 83 3.61 -14.19 -8.55
N SER A 84 3.41 -14.46 -9.85
CA SER A 84 4.50 -14.69 -10.80
C SER A 84 5.31 -13.41 -11.11
N TYR A 85 4.79 -12.23 -10.80
CA TYR A 85 5.44 -10.95 -11.05
C TYR A 85 6.01 -10.32 -9.75
N GLY A 86 5.66 -10.87 -8.59
CA GLY A 86 6.13 -10.36 -7.31
C GLY A 86 7.61 -10.65 -7.06
N THR A 87 8.41 -9.64 -6.77
CA THR A 87 9.76 -9.80 -6.21
C THR A 87 9.67 -10.46 -4.84
N THR A 88 8.66 -10.09 -4.08
CA THR A 88 8.28 -10.71 -2.81
C THR A 88 6.79 -11.02 -2.84
N VAL A 89 6.40 -12.22 -2.39
CA VAL A 89 5.00 -12.66 -2.39
C VAL A 89 4.57 -13.06 -0.99
N PHE A 90 3.54 -12.40 -0.49
CA PHE A 90 2.83 -12.79 0.73
C PHE A 90 1.49 -13.40 0.36
N THR A 91 1.21 -14.56 0.95
CA THR A 91 -0.08 -15.22 0.77
C THR A 91 -0.89 -15.14 2.06
N CYS A 92 -2.13 -14.69 1.94
CA CYS A 92 -3.06 -14.50 3.06
C CYS A 92 -4.30 -15.37 2.82
N ASN A 93 -4.66 -16.18 3.79
CA ASN A 93 -5.96 -16.85 3.71
C ASN A 93 -7.07 -15.80 3.72
N ASN A 94 -7.94 -15.85 2.72
CA ASN A 94 -9.08 -14.94 2.58
C ASN A 94 -10.43 -15.64 2.78
N HIS A 95 -10.42 -16.91 3.18
CA HIS A 95 -11.64 -17.64 3.50
C HIS A 95 -12.15 -17.24 4.89
N ASP A 96 -13.39 -16.81 4.92
CA ASP A 96 -14.16 -16.58 6.12
C ASP A 96 -15.47 -17.36 6.01
N LEU A 97 -16.01 -17.79 7.15
CA LEU A 97 -17.26 -18.53 7.20
C LEU A 97 -18.47 -17.67 6.78
N PHE A 98 -18.37 -16.34 6.93
CA PHE A 98 -19.50 -15.42 6.74
C PHE A 98 -19.26 -14.39 5.64
N PHE A 99 -18.00 -14.10 5.29
CA PHE A 99 -17.67 -13.06 4.32
C PHE A 99 -16.79 -13.61 3.21
N TYR A 100 -17.17 -13.33 2.01
CA TYR A 100 -16.35 -13.62 0.85
C TYR A 100 -15.17 -12.62 0.80
N ASN A 101 -13.94 -13.12 0.70
CA ASN A 101 -12.72 -12.31 0.67
C ASN A 101 -12.46 -11.51 1.96
N SER A 102 -12.22 -12.18 3.07
CA SER A 102 -11.74 -11.52 4.29
C SER A 102 -10.47 -10.71 4.04
N VAL A 103 -10.46 -9.46 4.48
CA VAL A 103 -9.30 -8.55 4.36
C VAL A 103 -8.34 -8.63 5.54
N MET A 104 -8.65 -9.43 6.56
CA MET A 104 -7.88 -9.47 7.81
C MET A 104 -6.43 -9.89 7.57
N GLY A 105 -6.20 -10.93 6.78
CA GLY A 105 -4.84 -11.39 6.44
C GLY A 105 -4.06 -10.33 5.67
N TYR A 106 -4.67 -9.70 4.69
CA TYR A 106 -4.06 -8.61 3.92
C TYR A 106 -3.69 -7.42 4.79
N MET A 107 -4.58 -7.03 5.71
CA MET A 107 -4.34 -5.95 6.67
C MET A 107 -3.19 -6.29 7.61
N SER A 108 -3.09 -7.54 8.07
CA SER A 108 -2.00 -8.00 8.94
C SER A 108 -0.65 -7.89 8.25
N VAL A 109 -0.55 -8.32 6.98
CA VAL A 109 0.69 -8.20 6.19
C VAL A 109 1.00 -6.72 5.93
N ALA A 110 0.02 -5.90 5.55
CA ALA A 110 0.22 -4.47 5.36
C ALA A 110 0.76 -3.79 6.63
N ASN A 111 0.20 -4.10 7.80
CA ASN A 111 0.69 -3.58 9.08
C ASN A 111 2.11 -4.05 9.40
N ALA A 112 2.45 -5.31 9.12
CA ALA A 112 3.80 -5.82 9.30
C ALA A 112 4.79 -5.07 8.39
N LEU A 113 4.48 -4.89 7.11
CA LEU A 113 5.31 -4.12 6.18
C LEU A 113 5.54 -2.68 6.68
N ILE A 114 4.46 -2.00 7.11
CA ILE A 114 4.55 -0.64 7.67
C ILE A 114 5.43 -0.61 8.91
N TYR A 115 5.25 -1.57 9.82
CA TYR A 115 6.03 -1.66 11.05
C TYR A 115 7.52 -1.88 10.75
N PHE A 116 7.85 -2.85 9.91
CA PHE A 116 9.25 -3.13 9.56
C PHE A 116 9.89 -2.00 8.76
N SER A 117 9.15 -1.31 7.89
CA SER A 117 9.63 -0.10 7.23
C SER A 117 9.99 1.02 8.21
N ALA A 118 9.26 1.13 9.33
CA ALA A 118 9.58 2.09 10.38
C ALA A 118 10.81 1.67 11.21
N MET A 119 11.00 0.37 11.40
CA MET A 119 12.08 -0.19 12.22
C MET A 119 13.40 -0.35 11.48
N ASP A 120 13.39 -0.33 10.16
CA ASP A 120 14.60 -0.42 9.33
C ASP A 120 15.59 0.73 9.62
N ASN A 121 15.07 1.95 9.78
CA ASN A 121 15.83 3.11 10.22
C ASN A 121 15.01 3.97 11.21
N PRO A 122 15.01 3.65 12.52
CA PRO A 122 14.18 4.33 13.50
C PRO A 122 14.54 5.81 13.67
N GLU A 123 15.83 6.17 13.55
CA GLU A 123 16.28 7.56 13.68
C GLU A 123 15.73 8.43 12.57
N GLU A 124 15.88 7.97 11.31
CA GLU A 124 15.35 8.71 10.17
C GLU A 124 13.83 8.75 10.17
N THR A 125 13.17 7.67 10.59
CA THR A 125 11.71 7.63 10.77
C THR A 125 11.25 8.67 11.79
N ASN A 126 11.93 8.78 12.94
CA ASN A 126 11.61 9.77 13.95
C ASN A 126 11.83 11.20 13.45
N LYS A 127 12.92 11.43 12.72
CA LYS A 127 13.22 12.74 12.11
C LYS A 127 12.15 13.16 11.09
N ARG A 128 11.69 12.23 10.23
CA ARG A 128 10.60 12.49 9.27
C ARG A 128 9.28 12.79 9.99
N ARG A 129 8.95 12.04 11.03
CA ARG A 129 7.77 12.28 11.86
C ARG A 129 7.83 13.63 12.57
N GLY A 130 9.01 14.06 13.03
CA GLY A 130 9.24 15.39 13.59
C GLY A 130 8.85 16.49 12.62
N ARG A 131 9.36 16.45 11.38
CA ARG A 131 9.00 17.41 10.33
C ARG A 131 7.49 17.47 10.07
N LEU A 132 6.82 16.31 10.05
CA LEU A 132 5.37 16.26 9.89
C LEU A 132 4.64 16.89 11.06
N SER A 133 5.15 16.72 12.29
CA SER A 133 4.60 17.35 13.50
C SER A 133 4.76 18.86 13.46
N GLU A 134 5.89 19.37 13.00
CA GLU A 134 6.12 20.82 12.82
C GLU A 134 5.10 21.43 11.85
N VAL A 135 4.89 20.80 10.71
CA VAL A 135 3.88 21.26 9.73
C VAL A 135 2.49 21.27 10.34
N ARG A 136 2.10 20.20 11.05
CA ARG A 136 0.80 20.12 11.73
C ARG A 136 0.62 21.24 12.75
N SER A 137 1.65 21.57 13.50
CA SER A 137 1.61 22.66 14.46
C SER A 137 1.51 24.02 13.78
N ALA A 138 2.21 24.21 12.65
CA ALA A 138 2.24 25.48 11.94
C ALA A 138 0.94 25.82 11.21
N ILE A 139 0.27 24.82 10.63
CA ILE A 139 -0.97 25.05 9.85
C ILE A 139 -2.25 24.87 10.67
N GLY A 140 -2.13 24.57 11.97
CA GLY A 140 -3.25 24.19 12.81
C GLY A 140 -3.77 22.80 12.42
N SER A 141 -3.36 21.76 13.13
CA SER A 141 -4.07 20.49 13.06
C SER A 141 -5.52 20.77 13.48
N ILE A 142 -6.47 20.05 12.86
CA ILE A 142 -7.82 19.98 13.38
C ILE A 142 -7.69 19.48 14.81
N ASP A 143 -7.66 20.39 15.77
CA ASP A 143 -7.84 20.03 17.17
C ASP A 143 -9.24 19.42 17.23
N PHE A 144 -9.30 18.10 17.40
CA PHE A 144 -10.50 17.53 17.97
C PHE A 144 -10.68 18.30 19.29
N VAL A 145 -11.62 19.23 19.28
CA VAL A 145 -12.00 19.97 20.46
C VAL A 145 -12.17 18.94 21.56
N LYS A 146 -11.31 18.95 22.54
CA LYS A 146 -11.59 18.32 23.81
C LYS A 146 -12.70 19.15 24.42
N ASP A 147 -13.92 18.96 23.92
CA ASP A 147 -15.09 19.44 24.61
C ASP A 147 -15.08 18.71 25.95
N GLY A 148 -14.91 19.52 26.98
CA GLY A 148 -14.85 19.04 28.32
C GLY A 148 -16.12 18.30 28.72
N LEU A 149 -15.93 17.19 29.36
CA LEU A 149 -16.78 16.66 30.41
C LEU A 149 -15.99 16.70 31.70
#